data_97967f283a6dec412bb09b633cc1854f
#
_entry.id   97967f283a6dec412bb09b633cc1854f
#
_cell.length_a   1.000
_cell.length_b   1.000
_cell.length_c   1.000
_cell.angle_alpha   90.00
_cell.angle_beta   90.00
_cell.angle_gamma   90.00
#
_symmetry.space_group_name_H-M   'P 1'
#
loop_
_entity.id
_entity.type
_entity.pdbx_description
1 polymer ?
#
loop_
_entity_poly.entity_id
_entity_poly.type
_entity_poly.pdbx_seq_one_letter_code
_entity_poly.pdbx_strand_id
1 'polypeptide(L)'
;MTHITFYLDFISPYAYLAFEELPKQLMGISHRVEYRPILFGAVLNHHGHMGPAEIPGKREWTYRQVVWQAKQMGVQLDMPLAHPFNPLSLLRLAVACSDDGAPNRYVCETIFRHVWQGGHAADDVNRFAALLAGLAPKRDMQEAEVKNQLKNNTEQAITKGVFGVPTFSVDDKIFWGLDALPMFRDYLIQDDFFENGGKWDLASHVKLGIKRK
;
A
#
# COMPACT_ATOMS: atom_id res chain seq x y z
N MET A 1 3.94 -2.01 -22.88
CA MET A 1 3.74 -2.64 -21.55
C MET A 1 3.87 -1.54 -20.50
N THR A 2 2.80 -1.26 -19.81
CA THR A 2 2.73 -0.18 -18.80
C THR A 2 3.44 -0.61 -17.52
N HIS A 3 4.31 0.25 -16.98
CA HIS A 3 5.00 0.03 -15.71
C HIS A 3 4.25 0.72 -14.58
N ILE A 4 3.77 -0.05 -13.61
CA ILE A 4 2.96 0.41 -12.48
C ILE A 4 3.77 0.19 -11.21
N THR A 5 3.93 1.21 -10.38
CA THR A 5 4.47 1.06 -9.02
C THR A 5 3.32 1.05 -8.01
N PHE A 6 3.24 0.02 -7.20
CA PHE A 6 2.29 -0.08 -6.10
C PHE A 6 3.01 0.15 -4.77
N TYR A 7 2.84 1.33 -4.19
CA TYR A 7 3.32 1.66 -2.85
C TYR A 7 2.39 1.10 -1.79
N LEU A 8 2.93 0.29 -0.90
CA LEU A 8 2.17 -0.44 0.10
C LEU A 8 2.86 -0.45 1.46
N ASP A 9 2.06 -0.61 2.51
CA ASP A 9 2.49 -1.03 3.83
C ASP A 9 1.50 -2.10 4.33
N PHE A 10 2.02 -3.17 4.93
CA PHE A 10 1.22 -4.30 5.39
C PHE A 10 0.29 -3.97 6.57
N ILE A 11 0.52 -2.84 7.23
CA ILE A 11 -0.37 -2.32 8.27
C ILE A 11 -1.70 -1.82 7.71
N SER A 12 -1.78 -1.50 6.40
CA SER A 12 -2.97 -0.91 5.82
C SER A 12 -3.96 -1.96 5.31
N PRO A 13 -5.17 -2.06 5.89
CA PRO A 13 -6.21 -2.93 5.38
C PRO A 13 -6.68 -2.53 3.97
N TYR A 14 -6.66 -1.24 3.65
CA TYR A 14 -6.98 -0.79 2.29
C TYR A 14 -5.92 -1.19 1.28
N ALA A 15 -4.64 -1.26 1.69
CA ALA A 15 -3.58 -1.77 0.82
C ALA A 15 -3.76 -3.29 0.57
N TYR A 16 -4.19 -4.04 1.58
CA TYR A 16 -4.55 -5.45 1.39
C TYR A 16 -5.71 -5.64 0.41
N LEU A 17 -6.82 -4.93 0.60
CA LEU A 17 -7.97 -5.01 -0.29
C LEU A 17 -7.64 -4.58 -1.72
N ALA A 18 -6.85 -3.51 -1.87
CA ALA A 18 -6.40 -3.03 -3.17
C ALA A 18 -5.45 -4.04 -3.84
N PHE A 19 -4.60 -4.72 -3.08
CA PHE A 19 -3.74 -5.78 -3.58
C PHE A 19 -4.55 -6.97 -4.13
N GLU A 20 -5.62 -7.38 -3.44
CA GLU A 20 -6.48 -8.47 -3.89
C GLU A 20 -7.33 -8.06 -5.12
N GLU A 21 -7.80 -6.82 -5.21
CA GLU A 21 -8.62 -6.33 -6.32
C GLU A 21 -7.80 -5.97 -7.58
N LEU A 22 -6.54 -5.60 -7.43
CA LEU A 22 -5.70 -5.09 -8.50
C LEU A 22 -5.66 -5.99 -9.75
N PRO A 23 -5.52 -7.32 -9.67
CA PRO A 23 -5.49 -8.17 -10.86
C PRO A 23 -6.76 -8.07 -11.71
N LYS A 24 -7.92 -7.92 -11.07
CA LYS A 24 -9.19 -7.75 -11.74
C LYS A 24 -9.27 -6.40 -12.47
N GLN A 25 -8.77 -5.33 -11.83
CA GLN A 25 -8.71 -4.01 -12.43
C GLN A 25 -7.75 -3.94 -13.63
N LEU A 26 -6.71 -4.77 -13.65
CA LEU A 26 -5.72 -4.82 -14.72
C LEU A 26 -6.04 -5.83 -15.84
N MET A 27 -7.19 -6.52 -15.77
CA MET A 27 -7.58 -7.46 -16.83
C MET A 27 -7.64 -6.78 -18.19
N GLY A 28 -7.01 -7.42 -19.20
CA GLY A 28 -6.94 -6.91 -20.57
C GLY A 28 -5.90 -5.83 -20.82
N ILE A 29 -5.15 -5.41 -19.80
CA ILE A 29 -4.11 -4.39 -19.91
C ILE A 29 -2.74 -5.05 -19.88
N SER A 30 -1.85 -4.73 -20.86
CA SER A 30 -0.46 -5.18 -20.84
C SER A 30 0.34 -4.37 -19.82
N HIS A 31 0.73 -4.99 -18.71
CA HIS A 31 1.35 -4.30 -17.59
C HIS A 31 2.44 -5.11 -16.88
N ARG A 32 3.27 -4.40 -16.10
CA ARG A 32 4.16 -4.92 -15.07
C ARG A 32 3.91 -4.13 -13.78
N VAL A 33 3.64 -4.83 -12.68
CA VAL A 33 3.51 -4.22 -11.35
C VAL A 33 4.80 -4.41 -10.57
N GLU A 34 5.36 -3.32 -10.08
CA GLU A 34 6.44 -3.27 -9.12
C GLU A 34 5.84 -2.98 -7.74
N TYR A 35 5.94 -3.93 -6.82
CA TYR A 35 5.49 -3.75 -5.43
C TYR A 35 6.58 -3.05 -4.64
N ARG A 36 6.27 -1.89 -4.06
CA ARG A 36 7.22 -1.04 -3.35
C ARG A 36 6.81 -0.88 -1.89
N PRO A 37 7.34 -1.71 -0.96
CA PRO A 37 7.13 -1.53 0.47
C PRO A 37 7.68 -0.19 0.93
N ILE A 38 6.85 0.57 1.69
CA ILE A 38 7.21 1.86 2.31
C ILE A 38 6.71 1.90 3.74
N LEU A 39 7.39 2.66 4.60
CA LEU A 39 6.96 2.85 5.98
C LEU A 39 5.90 3.95 6.05
N PHE A 40 4.62 3.57 6.13
CA PHE A 40 3.49 4.51 6.16
C PHE A 40 3.55 5.51 7.31
N GLY A 41 3.98 5.07 8.49
CA GLY A 41 4.16 5.97 9.63
C GLY A 41 5.17 7.11 9.36
N ALA A 42 6.23 6.85 8.58
CA ALA A 42 7.19 7.88 8.18
C ALA A 42 6.57 8.86 7.16
N VAL A 43 5.74 8.36 6.23
CA VAL A 43 4.98 9.22 5.30
C VAL A 43 4.02 10.13 6.05
N LEU A 44 3.28 9.59 7.03
CA LEU A 44 2.38 10.39 7.88
C LEU A 44 3.14 11.48 8.64
N ASN A 45 4.27 11.13 9.27
CA ASN A 45 5.11 12.08 9.99
C ASN A 45 5.62 13.22 9.09
N HIS A 46 6.07 12.89 7.87
CA HIS A 46 6.54 13.88 6.91
C HIS A 46 5.46 14.92 6.58
N HIS A 47 4.21 14.47 6.43
CA HIS A 47 3.07 15.35 6.09
C HIS A 47 2.38 15.95 7.32
N GLY A 48 2.83 15.66 8.54
CA GLY A 48 2.18 16.12 9.78
C GLY A 48 0.78 15.53 10.00
N HIS A 49 0.54 14.31 9.53
CA HIS A 49 -0.75 13.63 9.60
C HIS A 49 -0.75 12.52 10.66
N MET A 50 -1.94 12.22 11.17
CA MET A 50 -2.22 11.03 11.96
C MET A 50 -2.88 9.97 11.09
N GLY A 51 -2.55 8.70 11.35
CA GLY A 51 -3.23 7.58 10.70
C GLY A 51 -4.71 7.49 11.10
N PRO A 52 -5.60 7.00 10.23
CA PRO A 52 -7.02 6.86 10.55
C PRO A 52 -7.29 6.04 11.82
N ALA A 53 -6.45 5.03 12.07
CA ALA A 53 -6.57 4.16 13.25
C ALA A 53 -6.10 4.82 14.56
N GLU A 54 -5.43 5.97 14.51
CA GLU A 54 -4.97 6.70 15.68
C GLU A 54 -6.00 7.72 16.18
N ILE A 55 -7.03 8.01 15.38
CA ILE A 55 -8.09 8.99 15.69
C ILE A 55 -9.31 8.24 16.24
N PRO A 56 -9.71 8.50 17.52
CA PRO A 56 -10.93 7.93 18.08
C PRO A 56 -12.16 8.19 17.19
N GLY A 57 -13.08 7.24 17.11
CA GLY A 57 -14.24 7.30 16.23
C GLY A 57 -13.92 7.03 14.75
N LYS A 58 -12.87 7.64 14.18
CA LYS A 58 -12.43 7.36 12.83
C LYS A 58 -11.88 5.95 12.69
N ARG A 59 -11.16 5.45 13.73
CA ARG A 59 -10.69 4.06 13.78
C ARG A 59 -11.82 3.06 13.64
N GLU A 60 -12.86 3.19 14.46
CA GLU A 60 -14.00 2.26 14.42
C GLU A 60 -14.73 2.31 13.08
N TRP A 61 -14.93 3.50 12.53
CA TRP A 61 -15.54 3.66 11.22
C TRP A 61 -14.70 2.98 10.13
N THR A 62 -13.39 3.21 10.13
CA THR A 62 -12.46 2.60 9.19
C THR A 62 -12.55 1.08 9.22
N TYR A 63 -12.56 0.47 10.41
CA TYR A 63 -12.67 -0.99 10.53
C TYR A 63 -14.01 -1.53 10.02
N ARG A 64 -15.11 -0.87 10.36
CA ARG A 64 -16.44 -1.23 9.82
C ARG A 64 -16.48 -1.15 8.30
N GLN A 65 -15.94 -0.09 7.73
CA GLN A 65 -15.89 0.12 6.29
C GLN A 65 -15.03 -0.95 5.59
N VAL A 66 -13.86 -1.25 6.12
CA VAL A 66 -12.94 -2.25 5.57
C VAL A 66 -13.57 -3.64 5.57
N VAL A 67 -14.19 -4.07 6.68
CA VAL A 67 -14.88 -5.37 6.78
C VAL A 67 -16.04 -5.44 5.80
N TRP A 68 -16.81 -4.35 5.68
CA TRP A 68 -17.90 -4.27 4.72
C TRP A 68 -17.42 -4.35 3.27
N GLN A 69 -16.35 -3.61 2.91
CA GLN A 69 -15.76 -3.64 1.57
C GLN A 69 -15.19 -5.03 1.23
N ALA A 70 -14.47 -5.66 2.15
CA ALA A 70 -13.98 -7.03 1.99
C ALA A 70 -15.12 -7.99 1.63
N LYS A 71 -16.25 -7.90 2.36
CA LYS A 71 -17.46 -8.68 2.06
C LYS A 71 -18.00 -8.41 0.65
N GLN A 72 -18.10 -7.13 0.23
CA GLN A 72 -18.60 -6.78 -1.12
C GLN A 72 -17.69 -7.32 -2.22
N MET A 73 -16.38 -7.34 -1.97
CA MET A 73 -15.36 -7.81 -2.92
C MET A 73 -15.17 -9.33 -2.91
N GLY A 74 -15.77 -10.06 -1.94
CA GLY A 74 -15.56 -11.49 -1.75
C GLY A 74 -14.15 -11.83 -1.27
N VAL A 75 -13.46 -10.88 -0.62
CA VAL A 75 -12.10 -11.05 -0.08
C VAL A 75 -12.19 -11.49 1.37
N GLN A 76 -11.49 -12.56 1.73
CA GLN A 76 -11.34 -12.96 3.13
C GLN A 76 -10.55 -11.89 3.88
N LEU A 77 -11.11 -11.34 4.95
CA LEU A 77 -10.45 -10.41 5.84
C LEU A 77 -10.83 -10.70 7.28
N ASP A 78 -9.83 -11.03 8.07
CA ASP A 78 -9.93 -11.22 9.52
C ASP A 78 -9.05 -10.17 10.19
N MET A 79 -9.66 -9.32 11.03
CA MET A 79 -8.92 -8.27 11.72
C MET A 79 -7.87 -8.87 12.66
N PRO A 80 -6.62 -8.37 12.66
CA PRO A 80 -5.60 -8.84 13.60
C PRO A 80 -6.00 -8.50 15.04
N LEU A 81 -5.46 -9.26 16.01
CA LEU A 81 -5.76 -9.06 17.44
C LEU A 81 -5.46 -7.65 17.93
N ALA A 82 -4.48 -6.98 17.35
CA ALA A 82 -4.14 -5.58 17.64
C ALA A 82 -3.85 -4.83 16.35
N HIS A 83 -4.37 -3.60 16.26
CA HIS A 83 -4.11 -2.66 15.16
C HIS A 83 -4.29 -1.22 15.65
N PRO A 84 -3.39 -0.28 15.36
CA PRO A 84 -2.16 -0.48 14.57
C PRO A 84 -1.09 -1.30 15.32
N PHE A 85 -0.22 -1.96 14.56
CA PHE A 85 0.95 -2.68 15.05
C PHE A 85 2.23 -2.13 14.41
N ASN A 86 3.42 -2.55 14.85
CA ASN A 86 4.68 -2.15 14.22
C ASN A 86 4.98 -2.99 12.96
N PRO A 87 4.91 -2.42 11.74
CA PRO A 87 5.07 -3.18 10.50
C PRO A 87 6.54 -3.40 10.09
N LEU A 88 7.52 -2.85 10.81
CA LEU A 88 8.92 -2.79 10.36
C LEU A 88 9.51 -4.17 10.04
N SER A 89 9.24 -5.19 10.85
CA SER A 89 9.75 -6.54 10.61
C SER A 89 9.18 -7.13 9.31
N LEU A 90 7.89 -6.94 9.06
CA LEU A 90 7.22 -7.40 7.84
C LEU A 90 7.72 -6.67 6.59
N LEU A 91 7.89 -5.34 6.69
CA LEU A 91 8.42 -4.53 5.59
C LEU A 91 9.87 -4.90 5.24
N ARG A 92 10.73 -5.09 6.26
CA ARG A 92 12.11 -5.54 6.06
C ARG A 92 12.18 -6.94 5.47
N LEU A 93 11.31 -7.85 5.93
CA LEU A 93 11.21 -9.19 5.36
C LEU A 93 10.87 -9.13 3.87
N ALA A 94 9.88 -8.33 3.49
CA ALA A 94 9.51 -8.15 2.09
C ALA A 94 10.69 -7.63 1.23
N VAL A 95 11.39 -6.60 1.71
CA VAL A 95 12.58 -6.04 1.06
C VAL A 95 13.72 -7.07 0.98
N ALA A 96 13.94 -7.87 2.02
CA ALA A 96 14.97 -8.89 2.06
C ALA A 96 14.73 -10.06 1.07
N CYS A 97 13.48 -10.27 0.65
CA CYS A 97 13.13 -11.29 -0.35
C CYS A 97 13.46 -10.90 -1.80
N SER A 98 13.95 -9.68 -2.05
CA SER A 98 14.32 -9.19 -3.39
C SER A 98 15.72 -8.57 -3.38
N ASP A 99 16.35 -8.45 -4.55
CA ASP A 99 17.68 -7.85 -4.69
C ASP A 99 17.61 -6.31 -4.73
N ASP A 100 16.51 -5.76 -5.26
CA ASP A 100 16.27 -4.32 -5.51
C ASP A 100 15.27 -3.68 -4.54
N GLY A 101 14.82 -4.42 -3.50
CA GLY A 101 13.83 -3.94 -2.55
C GLY A 101 12.39 -3.91 -3.06
N ALA A 102 12.13 -4.49 -4.24
CA ALA A 102 10.82 -4.66 -4.83
C ALA A 102 10.41 -6.14 -4.82
N PRO A 103 9.74 -6.64 -3.77
CA PRO A 103 9.31 -8.03 -3.69
C PRO A 103 8.33 -8.38 -4.81
N ASN A 104 8.29 -9.65 -5.18
CA ASN A 104 7.29 -10.14 -6.13
C ASN A 104 5.90 -10.26 -5.47
N ARG A 105 4.87 -10.53 -6.30
CA ARG A 105 3.50 -10.67 -5.84
C ARG A 105 3.33 -11.75 -4.77
N TYR A 106 3.98 -12.90 -4.91
CA TYR A 106 3.88 -14.01 -3.96
C TYR A 106 4.34 -13.62 -2.55
N VAL A 107 5.45 -12.90 -2.44
CA VAL A 107 5.97 -12.40 -1.16
C VAL A 107 4.95 -11.43 -0.52
N CYS A 108 4.45 -10.47 -1.29
CA CYS A 108 3.46 -9.50 -0.78
C CYS A 108 2.17 -10.20 -0.33
N GLU A 109 1.67 -11.14 -1.13
CA GLU A 109 0.46 -11.90 -0.82
C GLU A 109 0.61 -12.71 0.47
N THR A 110 1.74 -13.41 0.62
CA THR A 110 2.02 -14.22 1.80
C THR A 110 2.06 -13.36 3.07
N ILE A 111 2.69 -12.18 3.00
CA ILE A 111 2.77 -11.27 4.15
C ILE A 111 1.40 -10.61 4.42
N PHE A 112 0.66 -10.18 3.40
CA PHE A 112 -0.68 -9.65 3.60
C PHE A 112 -1.62 -10.67 4.24
N ARG A 113 -1.61 -11.93 3.78
CA ARG A 113 -2.42 -13.00 4.36
C ARG A 113 -2.00 -13.34 5.80
N HIS A 114 -0.69 -13.29 6.11
CA HIS A 114 -0.22 -13.43 7.48
C HIS A 114 -0.86 -12.41 8.42
N VAL A 115 -1.05 -11.17 7.96
CA VAL A 115 -1.64 -10.07 8.75
C VAL A 115 -3.16 -10.13 8.77
N TRP A 116 -3.79 -10.29 7.60
CA TRP A 116 -5.22 -10.00 7.39
C TRP A 116 -6.10 -11.24 7.29
N GLN A 117 -5.54 -12.44 7.54
CA GLN A 117 -6.30 -13.67 7.61
C GLN A 117 -6.01 -14.43 8.90
N GLY A 118 -7.07 -15.05 9.47
CA GLY A 118 -7.01 -15.86 10.67
C GLY A 118 -7.10 -15.10 11.99
N GLY A 119 -7.18 -13.77 12.00
CA GLY A 119 -7.44 -12.97 13.21
C GLY A 119 -6.35 -13.01 14.29
N HIS A 120 -5.10 -13.30 13.92
CA HIS A 120 -3.98 -13.43 14.83
C HIS A 120 -3.21 -12.11 15.02
N ALA A 121 -2.35 -12.05 16.05
CA ALA A 121 -1.40 -10.95 16.17
C ALA A 121 -0.41 -10.96 14.99
N ALA A 122 -0.21 -9.80 14.35
CA ALA A 122 0.69 -9.68 13.21
C ALA A 122 2.17 -9.87 13.59
N ASP A 123 2.49 -9.59 14.85
CA ASP A 123 3.82 -9.67 15.47
C ASP A 123 4.04 -10.91 16.34
N ASP A 124 3.15 -11.92 16.27
CA ASP A 124 3.34 -13.19 16.96
C ASP A 124 4.66 -13.85 16.54
N VAL A 125 5.53 -14.11 17.51
CA VAL A 125 6.91 -14.58 17.31
C VAL A 125 6.96 -15.91 16.55
N ASN A 126 6.08 -16.86 16.89
CA ASN A 126 6.09 -18.18 16.28
C ASN A 126 5.55 -18.13 14.85
N ARG A 127 4.48 -17.37 14.61
CA ARG A 127 3.93 -17.16 13.27
C ARG A 127 4.91 -16.40 12.39
N PHE A 128 5.60 -15.39 12.93
CA PHE A 128 6.61 -14.65 12.19
C PHE A 128 7.82 -15.55 11.84
N ALA A 129 8.27 -16.41 12.75
CA ALA A 129 9.32 -17.37 12.46
C ALA A 129 8.93 -18.35 11.35
N ALA A 130 7.68 -18.83 11.34
CA ALA A 130 7.16 -19.68 10.27
C ALA A 130 7.07 -18.92 8.93
N LEU A 131 6.61 -17.66 8.94
CA LEU A 131 6.57 -16.79 7.77
C LEU A 131 7.99 -16.57 7.19
N LEU A 132 8.95 -16.25 8.05
CA LEU A 132 10.35 -16.06 7.68
C LEU A 132 10.95 -17.33 7.02
N ALA A 133 10.73 -18.48 7.63
CA ALA A 133 11.18 -19.77 7.11
C ALA A 133 10.53 -20.11 5.76
N GLY A 134 9.22 -19.83 5.60
CA GLY A 134 8.48 -20.10 4.38
C GLY A 134 8.87 -19.20 3.20
N LEU A 135 9.17 -17.93 3.46
CA LEU A 135 9.61 -16.98 2.43
C LEU A 135 11.09 -17.10 2.09
N ALA A 136 11.92 -17.64 2.99
CA ALA A 136 13.35 -17.87 2.82
C ALA A 136 14.06 -16.66 2.16
N PRO A 137 14.11 -15.48 2.84
CA PRO A 137 14.61 -14.25 2.24
C PRO A 137 16.05 -14.41 1.77
N LYS A 138 16.42 -13.74 0.70
CA LYS A 138 17.76 -13.79 0.10
C LYS A 138 18.81 -13.07 0.94
N ARG A 139 18.39 -12.11 1.77
CA ARG A 139 19.25 -11.27 2.61
C ARG A 139 18.75 -11.30 4.05
N ASP A 140 19.63 -11.02 5.01
CA ASP A 140 19.18 -10.82 6.39
C ASP A 140 18.42 -9.51 6.51
N MET A 141 17.18 -9.58 7.01
CA MET A 141 16.33 -8.41 7.25
C MET A 141 16.92 -7.42 8.27
N GLN A 142 17.95 -7.81 9.03
CA GLN A 142 18.66 -6.94 9.97
C GLN A 142 19.86 -6.21 9.36
N GLU A 143 20.29 -6.59 8.16
CA GLU A 143 21.37 -5.91 7.46
C GLU A 143 21.09 -4.43 7.24
N ALA A 144 22.14 -3.63 7.31
CA ALA A 144 22.05 -2.18 7.09
C ALA A 144 21.53 -1.87 5.67
N GLU A 145 21.87 -2.68 4.68
CA GLU A 145 21.44 -2.52 3.31
C GLU A 145 19.92 -2.67 3.17
N VAL A 146 19.32 -3.69 3.77
CA VAL A 146 17.86 -3.91 3.76
C VAL A 146 17.13 -2.75 4.44
N LYS A 147 17.66 -2.27 5.60
CA LYS A 147 17.10 -1.12 6.32
C LYS A 147 17.19 0.15 5.49
N ASN A 148 18.33 0.40 4.86
CA ASN A 148 18.55 1.56 4.00
C ASN A 148 17.67 1.50 2.74
N GLN A 149 17.48 0.32 2.17
CA GLN A 149 16.60 0.14 1.03
C GLN A 149 15.14 0.49 1.35
N LEU A 150 14.61 0.02 2.49
CA LEU A 150 13.26 0.39 2.95
C LEU A 150 13.14 1.91 3.19
N LYS A 151 14.15 2.51 3.79
CA LYS A 151 14.24 3.96 3.99
C LYS A 151 14.22 4.69 2.64
N ASN A 152 15.06 4.29 1.69
CA ASN A 152 15.13 4.89 0.35
C ASN A 152 13.80 4.73 -0.41
N ASN A 153 13.15 3.57 -0.34
CA ASN A 153 11.83 3.36 -0.93
C ASN A 153 10.82 4.40 -0.39
N THR A 154 10.84 4.63 0.93
CA THR A 154 9.95 5.58 1.59
C THR A 154 10.26 7.02 1.20
N GLU A 155 11.52 7.42 1.19
CA GLU A 155 11.96 8.77 0.80
C GLU A 155 11.65 9.07 -0.68
N GLN A 156 11.88 8.11 -1.56
CA GLN A 156 11.51 8.24 -2.99
C GLN A 156 10.00 8.36 -3.19
N ALA A 157 9.20 7.60 -2.44
CA ALA A 157 7.74 7.72 -2.48
C ALA A 157 7.30 9.13 -2.06
N ILE A 158 7.84 9.66 -0.95
CA ILE A 158 7.56 11.03 -0.47
C ILE A 158 7.94 12.06 -1.54
N THR A 159 9.13 11.92 -2.14
CA THR A 159 9.61 12.83 -3.20
C THR A 159 8.68 12.81 -4.42
N LYS A 160 8.08 11.68 -4.74
CA LYS A 160 7.06 11.54 -5.81
C LYS A 160 5.67 12.08 -5.42
N GLY A 161 5.51 12.59 -4.20
CA GLY A 161 4.23 13.12 -3.72
C GLY A 161 3.30 12.07 -3.13
N VAL A 162 3.78 10.88 -2.82
CA VAL A 162 2.97 9.85 -2.12
C VAL A 162 2.74 10.30 -0.68
N PHE A 163 1.48 10.36 -0.27
CA PHE A 163 1.04 10.82 1.06
C PHE A 163 0.25 9.77 1.84
N GLY A 164 0.08 8.59 1.30
CA GLY A 164 -0.65 7.49 1.93
C GLY A 164 -0.52 6.16 1.19
N VAL A 165 -1.08 5.10 1.77
CA VAL A 165 -1.12 3.76 1.16
C VAL A 165 -2.56 3.20 1.22
N PRO A 166 -3.01 2.45 0.21
CA PRO A 166 -2.31 2.11 -1.05
C PRO A 166 -2.15 3.33 -1.96
N THR A 167 -1.08 3.37 -2.74
CA THR A 167 -0.92 4.33 -3.84
C THR A 167 -0.37 3.62 -5.06
N PHE A 168 -0.96 3.87 -6.22
CA PHE A 168 -0.49 3.40 -7.52
C PHE A 168 0.15 4.57 -8.26
N SER A 169 1.31 4.35 -8.85
CA SER A 169 1.97 5.35 -9.70
C SER A 169 2.21 4.77 -11.09
N VAL A 170 1.88 5.54 -12.10
CA VAL A 170 2.17 5.28 -13.49
C VAL A 170 2.52 6.60 -14.17
N ASP A 171 3.61 6.63 -14.93
CA ASP A 171 4.20 7.84 -15.49
C ASP A 171 4.45 8.90 -14.39
N ASP A 172 3.86 10.07 -14.49
CA ASP A 172 3.92 11.18 -13.55
C ASP A 172 2.70 11.26 -12.59
N LYS A 173 1.73 10.35 -12.73
CA LYS A 173 0.46 10.38 -11.98
C LYS A 173 0.47 9.40 -10.82
N ILE A 174 -0.23 9.80 -9.74
CA ILE A 174 -0.49 8.96 -8.58
C ILE A 174 -2.00 8.82 -8.33
N PHE A 175 -2.40 7.62 -7.96
CA PHE A 175 -3.79 7.25 -7.64
C PHE A 175 -3.80 6.67 -6.24
N TRP A 176 -4.39 7.39 -5.30
CA TRP A 176 -4.37 7.04 -3.88
C TRP A 176 -5.68 6.47 -3.42
N GLY A 177 -5.61 5.33 -2.73
CA GLY A 177 -6.74 4.67 -2.09
C GLY A 177 -7.25 3.45 -2.85
N LEU A 178 -7.99 2.60 -2.15
CA LEU A 178 -8.72 1.48 -2.74
C LEU A 178 -9.78 1.97 -3.75
N ASP A 179 -10.43 3.05 -3.41
CA ASP A 179 -11.47 3.71 -4.20
C ASP A 179 -10.93 4.40 -5.48
N ALA A 180 -9.62 4.61 -5.56
CA ALA A 180 -8.99 5.13 -6.77
C ALA A 180 -8.82 4.07 -7.88
N LEU A 181 -8.99 2.79 -7.60
CA LEU A 181 -8.76 1.72 -8.57
C LEU A 181 -9.59 1.84 -9.86
N PRO A 182 -10.88 2.18 -9.84
CA PRO A 182 -11.62 2.42 -11.07
C PRO A 182 -11.04 3.56 -11.91
N MET A 183 -10.76 4.71 -11.28
CA MET A 183 -10.14 5.86 -11.95
C MET A 183 -8.75 5.53 -12.48
N PHE A 184 -7.96 4.75 -11.75
CA PHE A 184 -6.67 4.25 -12.19
C PHE A 184 -6.80 3.37 -13.45
N ARG A 185 -7.81 2.49 -13.50
CA ARG A 185 -8.11 1.69 -14.68
C ARG A 185 -8.46 2.57 -15.87
N ASP A 186 -9.33 3.55 -15.70
CA ASP A 186 -9.74 4.49 -16.75
C ASP A 186 -8.51 5.20 -17.34
N TYR A 187 -7.57 5.64 -16.51
CA TYR A 187 -6.30 6.19 -16.98
C TYR A 187 -5.52 5.20 -17.85
N LEU A 188 -5.43 3.94 -17.44
CA LEU A 188 -4.66 2.92 -18.15
C LEU A 188 -5.26 2.55 -19.51
N ILE A 189 -6.57 2.71 -19.69
CA ILE A 189 -7.25 2.49 -20.96
C ILE A 189 -7.41 3.78 -21.79
N GLN A 190 -6.74 4.87 -21.36
CA GLN A 190 -6.71 6.16 -22.07
C GLN A 190 -8.07 6.84 -22.18
N ASP A 191 -8.84 6.87 -21.08
CA ASP A 191 -10.09 7.62 -21.01
C ASP A 191 -9.84 9.13 -21.22
N ASP A 192 -10.74 9.78 -21.93
CA ASP A 192 -10.66 11.21 -22.32
C ASP A 192 -10.62 12.17 -21.12
N PHE A 193 -11.06 11.71 -19.94
CA PHE A 193 -10.93 12.45 -18.67
C PHE A 193 -9.49 12.91 -18.39
N PHE A 194 -8.50 12.14 -18.84
CA PHE A 194 -7.07 12.37 -18.58
C PHE A 194 -6.33 13.04 -19.74
N GLU A 195 -7.00 13.37 -20.84
CA GLU A 195 -6.38 14.08 -21.95
C GLU A 195 -5.93 15.49 -21.55
N ASN A 196 -4.90 16.01 -22.22
CA ASN A 196 -4.39 17.36 -21.97
C ASN A 196 -5.50 18.41 -22.15
N GLY A 197 -5.73 19.21 -21.11
CA GLY A 197 -6.85 20.15 -21.03
C GLY A 197 -8.19 19.50 -20.65
N GLY A 198 -8.17 18.19 -20.32
CA GLY A 198 -9.32 17.46 -19.80
C GLY A 198 -9.72 17.82 -18.38
N LYS A 199 -10.70 17.10 -17.86
CA LYS A 199 -11.24 17.35 -16.52
C LYS A 199 -10.25 17.07 -15.39
N TRP A 200 -9.25 16.21 -15.63
CA TRP A 200 -8.16 15.93 -14.68
C TRP A 200 -7.43 17.22 -14.27
N ASP A 201 -7.14 18.10 -15.23
CA ASP A 201 -6.36 19.32 -14.99
C ASP A 201 -7.14 20.38 -14.22
N LEU A 202 -8.47 20.28 -14.15
CA LEU A 202 -9.30 21.25 -13.42
C LEU A 202 -8.93 21.34 -11.94
N ALA A 203 -8.49 20.23 -11.33
CA ALA A 203 -8.09 20.19 -9.92
C ALA A 203 -6.91 21.12 -9.61
N SER A 204 -5.99 21.31 -10.55
CA SER A 204 -4.80 22.16 -10.40
C SER A 204 -5.15 23.66 -10.35
N HIS A 205 -6.31 24.06 -10.87
CA HIS A 205 -6.77 25.44 -10.88
C HIS A 205 -7.51 25.86 -9.60
N VAL A 206 -7.86 24.92 -8.70
CA VAL A 206 -8.55 25.22 -7.45
C VAL A 206 -7.57 25.84 -6.45
N LYS A 207 -7.77 27.10 -6.13
CA LYS A 207 -6.96 27.84 -5.17
C LYS A 207 -7.33 27.48 -3.72
N LEU A 208 -6.32 27.42 -2.84
CA LEU A 208 -6.56 27.26 -1.41
C LEU A 208 -7.26 28.50 -0.84
N GLY A 209 -8.53 28.38 -0.42
CA GLY A 209 -9.32 29.49 0.11
C GLY A 209 -8.91 29.91 1.53
N ILE A 210 -8.68 28.94 2.44
CA ILE A 210 -8.34 29.18 3.85
C ILE A 210 -7.25 28.20 4.28
N LYS A 211 -6.21 28.73 4.96
CA LYS A 211 -5.26 27.87 5.70
C LYS A 211 -5.69 27.83 7.17
N ARG A 212 -5.84 26.64 7.73
CA ARG A 212 -5.94 26.49 9.19
C ARG A 212 -4.60 26.91 9.80
N LYS A 213 -4.68 27.75 10.84
CA LYS A 213 -3.53 28.12 11.68
C LYS A 213 -3.14 26.94 12.58
#